data_f6c7dfd0b8a4729327926131f1d877b6
#
_entry.id   f6c7dfd0b8a4729327926131f1d877b6
#
_cell.length_a   1.000
_cell.length_b   1.000
_cell.length_c   1.000
_cell.angle_alpha   90.00
_cell.angle_beta   90.00
_cell.angle_gamma   90.00
#
_symmetry.space_group_name_H-M   'P 1'
#
loop_
_entity.id
_entity.type
_entity.pdbx_description
1 polymer ?
#
loop_
_entity_poly.entity_id
_entity_poly.type
_entity_poly.pdbx_seq_one_letter_code
_entity_poly.pdbx_strand_id
1 'polypeptide(L)'
;MSYAHSTSARGLSRGGIAVAVVACLALPVHNVSAQLGGFVKKAKDKVVQQQVEKQVEKHVNPGASDPGAPPTFDDATVELTNDRISQIITGLSAGRAVLDGANGSPSRATLVGRRDQAAHQSAELSQQNSNAFDAYYQKRDASQRCRNDAIHASREKRDAANDQRNKELQAKAMSDPAFREKIMAITQKMAVAQQKGDTAEVHRLMIELNGGSPESANADSLAADKACGSIPPQPAAMVQADKLNAQANMLSEEIRLLEEKAAETEVKESKLNQRQYQMARERIEAYLSAMKYKSQPRGFSGAELDALGARRADLEKVM
;
A
#
# COMPACT_ATOMS: atom_id res chain seq x y z
N MET A 1 35.68 -0.34 -22.95
CA MET A 1 35.36 0.00 -24.35
C MET A 1 34.28 1.06 -24.33
N SER A 2 34.71 2.28 -24.60
CA SER A 2 33.88 3.49 -24.60
C SER A 2 33.21 3.65 -25.95
N TYR A 3 31.93 4.03 -25.99
CA TYR A 3 31.36 4.64 -27.19
C TYR A 3 30.66 5.95 -26.84
N ALA A 4 31.09 6.94 -27.56
CA ALA A 4 30.82 8.34 -27.42
C ALA A 4 29.52 8.77 -28.11
N HIS A 5 28.95 9.83 -27.57
CA HIS A 5 27.83 10.63 -28.10
C HIS A 5 28.12 11.22 -29.50
N SER A 6 27.05 11.33 -30.27
CA SER A 6 26.97 12.31 -31.36
C SER A 6 25.62 13.01 -31.33
N THR A 7 25.64 14.24 -30.87
CA THR A 7 24.61 15.26 -31.02
C THR A 7 24.70 15.85 -32.42
N SER A 8 23.59 15.89 -33.16
CA SER A 8 23.47 16.75 -34.34
C SER A 8 22.20 17.57 -34.28
N ALA A 9 22.36 18.83 -33.93
CA ALA A 9 21.38 19.88 -34.13
C ALA A 9 21.58 20.50 -35.52
N ARG A 10 20.51 20.59 -36.32
CA ARG A 10 20.34 21.60 -37.39
C ARG A 10 18.90 21.60 -37.94
N GLY A 11 18.29 22.76 -37.95
CA GLY A 11 17.45 23.23 -39.05
C GLY A 11 16.02 23.58 -38.69
N LEU A 12 15.77 24.70 -38.00
CA LEU A 12 14.48 25.38 -37.96
C LEU A 12 14.30 26.11 -39.31
N SER A 13 13.40 25.64 -40.17
CA SER A 13 12.91 26.39 -41.34
C SER A 13 11.53 26.99 -41.02
N ARG A 14 11.43 28.29 -41.24
CA ARG A 14 10.22 29.12 -41.16
C ARG A 14 9.24 28.68 -42.25
N GLY A 15 8.13 28.08 -41.87
CA GLY A 15 7.04 27.79 -42.84
C GLY A 15 6.08 26.74 -42.32
N GLY A 16 5.25 27.06 -41.32
CA GLY A 16 4.33 26.01 -40.90
C GLY A 16 3.45 26.33 -39.70
N ILE A 17 2.79 27.49 -39.68
CA ILE A 17 1.79 27.82 -38.64
C ILE A 17 0.48 27.06 -38.80
N ALA A 18 0.27 26.36 -39.93
CA ALA A 18 -1.00 25.67 -40.25
C ALA A 18 -1.03 24.19 -39.82
N VAL A 19 0.06 23.57 -39.45
CA VAL A 19 0.10 22.12 -39.12
C VAL A 19 0.01 21.84 -37.61
N ALA A 20 0.24 22.86 -36.75
CA ALA A 20 0.27 22.68 -35.29
C ALA A 20 -1.09 22.41 -34.63
N VAL A 21 -2.21 22.67 -35.30
CA VAL A 21 -3.56 22.51 -34.68
C VAL A 21 -4.10 21.06 -34.81
N VAL A 22 -3.61 20.26 -35.74
CA VAL A 22 -4.07 18.87 -35.91
C VAL A 22 -3.23 17.90 -35.05
N ALA A 23 -1.98 18.25 -34.75
CA ALA A 23 -1.09 17.39 -33.96
C ALA A 23 -1.41 17.32 -32.44
N CYS A 24 -2.18 18.28 -31.91
CA CYS A 24 -2.60 18.26 -30.50
C CYS A 24 -3.81 17.35 -30.20
N LEU A 25 -4.45 16.77 -31.23
CA LEU A 25 -5.61 15.90 -31.07
C LEU A 25 -5.27 14.40 -30.98
N ALA A 26 -4.00 14.04 -31.09
CA ALA A 26 -3.53 12.65 -30.97
C ALA A 26 -2.84 12.37 -29.63
N LEU A 27 -3.26 13.00 -28.53
CA LEU A 27 -2.85 12.58 -27.21
C LEU A 27 -3.58 11.26 -26.87
N PRO A 28 -2.85 10.17 -26.62
CA PRO A 28 -3.48 8.90 -26.32
C PRO A 28 -4.24 9.03 -24.99
N VAL A 29 -5.53 8.71 -25.05
CA VAL A 29 -6.48 8.69 -23.90
C VAL A 29 -6.01 7.75 -22.77
N HIS A 30 -4.90 7.05 -22.95
CA HIS A 30 -4.34 6.06 -22.02
C HIS A 30 -3.74 6.64 -20.73
N ASN A 31 -3.49 7.95 -20.65
CA ASN A 31 -2.89 8.56 -19.45
C ASN A 31 -3.88 9.18 -18.46
N VAL A 32 -5.17 9.29 -18.82
CA VAL A 32 -6.15 9.91 -17.91
C VAL A 32 -6.52 8.97 -16.77
N SER A 33 -6.58 7.66 -17.02
CA SER A 33 -6.90 6.66 -15.98
C SER A 33 -5.75 6.49 -14.97
N ALA A 34 -4.50 6.61 -15.42
CA ALA A 34 -3.32 6.53 -14.55
C ALA A 34 -3.16 7.79 -13.67
N GLN A 35 -3.53 8.96 -14.20
CA GLN A 35 -3.48 10.20 -13.42
C GLN A 35 -4.59 10.30 -12.38
N LEU A 36 -5.80 9.83 -12.68
CA LEU A 36 -6.90 9.77 -11.69
C LEU A 36 -6.59 8.79 -10.56
N GLY A 37 -5.98 7.63 -10.85
CA GLY A 37 -5.52 6.69 -9.82
C GLY A 37 -4.46 7.28 -8.90
N GLY A 38 -3.55 8.10 -9.42
CA GLY A 38 -2.52 8.81 -8.64
C GLY A 38 -3.10 9.91 -7.74
N PHE A 39 -4.11 10.64 -8.20
CA PHE A 39 -4.79 11.68 -7.40
C PHE A 39 -5.62 11.08 -6.26
N VAL A 40 -6.33 9.98 -6.51
CA VAL A 40 -7.11 9.28 -5.46
C VAL A 40 -6.19 8.66 -4.41
N LYS A 41 -5.03 8.13 -4.83
CA LYS A 41 -4.03 7.60 -3.90
C LYS A 41 -3.40 8.71 -3.05
N LYS A 42 -2.98 9.83 -3.67
CA LYS A 42 -2.46 11.00 -2.94
C LYS A 42 -3.50 11.66 -2.02
N ALA A 43 -4.78 11.65 -2.39
CA ALA A 43 -5.84 12.17 -1.54
C ALA A 43 -6.12 11.25 -0.34
N LYS A 44 -6.09 9.92 -0.53
CA LYS A 44 -6.18 8.95 0.58
C LYS A 44 -4.98 9.02 1.51
N ASP A 45 -3.77 9.11 0.97
CA ASP A 45 -2.54 9.22 1.78
C ASP A 45 -2.52 10.51 2.61
N LYS A 46 -3.00 11.65 2.06
CA LYS A 46 -3.14 12.90 2.82
C LYS A 46 -4.19 12.83 3.92
N VAL A 47 -5.34 12.19 3.66
CA VAL A 47 -6.41 12.03 4.66
C VAL A 47 -5.96 11.08 5.77
N VAL A 48 -5.26 10.01 5.43
CA VAL A 48 -4.68 9.07 6.42
C VAL A 48 -3.58 9.76 7.23
N GLN A 49 -2.67 10.52 6.60
CA GLN A 49 -1.66 11.31 7.31
C GLN A 49 -2.29 12.35 8.26
N GLN A 50 -3.29 13.11 7.82
CA GLN A 50 -3.98 14.06 8.70
C GLN A 50 -4.77 13.39 9.83
N GLN A 51 -5.30 12.19 9.63
CA GLN A 51 -5.94 11.43 10.72
C GLN A 51 -4.91 10.85 11.68
N VAL A 52 -3.77 10.37 11.18
CA VAL A 52 -2.66 9.89 12.02
C VAL A 52 -2.04 11.06 12.80
N GLU A 53 -1.78 12.21 12.18
CA GLU A 53 -1.30 13.40 12.88
C GLU A 53 -2.27 13.88 13.96
N LYS A 54 -3.58 13.92 13.67
CA LYS A 54 -4.60 14.29 14.68
C LYS A 54 -4.76 13.27 15.79
N GLN A 55 -4.53 11.98 15.53
CA GLN A 55 -4.53 10.96 16.57
C GLN A 55 -3.24 11.00 17.40
N VAL A 56 -2.10 11.22 16.77
CA VAL A 56 -0.81 11.41 17.45
C VAL A 56 -0.86 12.67 18.34
N GLU A 57 -1.40 13.80 17.85
CA GLU A 57 -1.59 15.00 18.68
C GLU A 57 -2.53 14.76 19.88
N LYS A 58 -3.59 13.98 19.72
CA LYS A 58 -4.51 13.65 20.82
C LYS A 58 -3.91 12.71 21.87
N HIS A 59 -3.00 11.83 21.49
CA HIS A 59 -2.38 10.87 22.39
C HIS A 59 -1.07 11.36 23.02
N VAL A 60 -0.39 12.34 22.40
CA VAL A 60 0.89 12.86 22.90
C VAL A 60 0.72 13.98 23.95
N ASN A 61 -0.46 14.59 24.09
CA ASN A 61 -0.60 15.73 25.01
C ASN A 61 -1.98 15.84 25.69
N PRO A 62 -2.30 15.05 26.71
CA PRO A 62 -3.49 15.29 27.53
C PRO A 62 -3.31 16.41 28.58
N GLY A 63 -2.22 17.22 28.52
CA GLY A 63 -1.92 18.22 29.57
C GLY A 63 -1.23 19.49 29.13
N ALA A 64 -1.13 19.81 27.84
CA ALA A 64 -0.50 21.06 27.40
C ALA A 64 -1.50 22.23 27.44
N SER A 65 -1.49 22.94 28.53
CA SER A 65 -2.15 24.22 28.71
C SER A 65 -1.15 25.37 28.54
N ASP A 66 -0.41 25.43 27.43
CA ASP A 66 0.17 26.68 26.94
C ASP A 66 0.83 26.49 25.55
N PRO A 67 0.36 27.13 24.46
CA PRO A 67 0.93 26.97 23.13
C PRO A 67 2.26 27.70 22.90
N GLY A 68 2.89 28.26 23.95
CA GLY A 68 4.10 29.07 23.83
C GLY A 68 5.31 28.59 24.63
N ALA A 69 5.18 27.58 25.47
CA ALA A 69 6.32 27.03 26.20
C ALA A 69 6.97 25.87 25.42
N PRO A 70 8.30 25.86 25.22
CA PRO A 70 8.97 24.66 24.73
C PRO A 70 8.65 23.51 25.68
N PRO A 71 8.41 22.26 25.16
CA PRO A 71 8.16 21.12 26.01
C PRO A 71 9.34 20.97 26.97
N THR A 72 9.10 21.23 28.26
CA THR A 72 10.05 20.89 29.29
C THR A 72 10.11 19.37 29.33
N PHE A 73 11.08 18.80 28.60
CA PHE A 73 11.46 17.40 28.76
C PHE A 73 12.04 17.27 30.16
N ASP A 74 11.22 16.83 31.08
CA ASP A 74 11.68 16.42 32.39
C ASP A 74 12.52 15.16 32.19
N ASP A 75 13.82 15.34 31.93
CA ASP A 75 14.84 14.29 31.83
C ASP A 75 15.15 13.66 33.20
N ALA A 76 14.28 13.88 34.18
CA ALA A 76 14.37 13.25 35.46
C ALA A 76 14.38 11.72 35.28
N THR A 77 15.51 11.12 35.54
CA THR A 77 15.66 9.66 35.64
C THR A 77 14.57 9.14 36.57
N VAL A 78 13.73 8.25 36.07
CA VAL A 78 12.67 7.64 36.87
C VAL A 78 13.32 6.83 38.00
N GLU A 79 13.30 7.32 39.22
CA GLU A 79 13.79 6.61 40.39
C GLU A 79 12.89 5.40 40.69
N LEU A 80 13.48 4.23 40.84
CA LEU A 80 12.79 2.97 41.11
C LEU A 80 12.53 2.78 42.60
N THR A 81 11.55 3.50 43.15
CA THR A 81 11.06 3.30 44.51
C THR A 81 10.23 2.02 44.60
N ASN A 82 10.04 1.47 45.83
CA ASN A 82 9.18 0.31 46.07
C ASN A 82 7.76 0.50 45.51
N ASP A 83 7.20 1.70 45.62
CA ASP A 83 5.86 2.01 45.10
C ASP A 83 5.84 1.96 43.57
N ARG A 84 6.84 2.54 42.90
CA ARG A 84 6.93 2.49 41.44
C ARG A 84 7.15 1.07 40.92
N ILE A 85 8.00 0.28 41.58
CA ILE A 85 8.20 -1.13 41.28
C ILE A 85 6.86 -1.88 41.40
N SER A 86 6.11 -1.64 42.50
CA SER A 86 4.78 -2.24 42.66
C SER A 86 3.79 -1.83 41.61
N GLN A 87 3.80 -0.58 41.17
CA GLN A 87 2.98 -0.09 40.07
C GLN A 87 3.33 -0.80 38.74
N ILE A 88 4.61 -0.97 38.44
CA ILE A 88 5.07 -1.70 37.24
C ILE A 88 4.67 -3.17 37.32
N ILE A 89 4.82 -3.85 38.45
CA ILE A 89 4.38 -5.24 38.63
C ILE A 89 2.88 -5.37 38.38
N THR A 90 2.09 -4.42 38.90
CA THR A 90 0.63 -4.40 38.68
C THR A 90 0.31 -4.26 37.22
N GLY A 91 0.93 -3.30 36.51
CA GLY A 91 0.76 -3.12 35.04
C GLY A 91 1.13 -4.37 34.26
N LEU A 92 2.34 -4.90 34.48
CA LEU A 92 2.82 -6.13 33.83
C LEU A 92 1.90 -7.33 34.07
N SER A 93 1.41 -7.50 35.29
CA SER A 93 0.49 -8.58 35.64
C SER A 93 -0.84 -8.45 34.90
N ALA A 94 -1.35 -7.21 34.76
CA ALA A 94 -2.58 -6.93 34.03
C ALA A 94 -2.41 -7.16 32.52
N GLY A 95 -1.29 -6.71 31.93
CA GLY A 95 -0.97 -6.98 30.53
C GLY A 95 -0.84 -8.47 30.24
N ARG A 96 -0.15 -9.19 31.13
CA ARG A 96 -0.04 -10.64 31.03
C ARG A 96 -1.39 -11.34 31.09
N ALA A 97 -2.27 -10.92 31.97
CA ALA A 97 -3.64 -11.47 32.02
C ALA A 97 -4.40 -11.27 30.69
N VAL A 98 -4.19 -10.14 30.00
CA VAL A 98 -4.74 -9.93 28.65
C VAL A 98 -4.15 -10.93 27.65
N LEU A 99 -2.83 -11.14 27.64
CA LEU A 99 -2.15 -12.09 26.76
C LEU A 99 -2.56 -13.55 27.06
N ASP A 100 -2.84 -13.88 28.28
CA ASP A 100 -3.27 -15.22 28.72
C ASP A 100 -4.76 -15.48 28.44
N GLY A 101 -5.49 -14.50 27.91
CA GLY A 101 -6.89 -14.66 27.51
C GLY A 101 -7.88 -14.45 28.66
N ALA A 102 -7.55 -13.60 29.64
CA ALA A 102 -8.52 -13.16 30.62
C ALA A 102 -9.75 -12.57 29.92
N ASN A 103 -10.96 -12.82 30.47
CA ASN A 103 -12.24 -12.39 29.91
C ASN A 103 -12.74 -13.15 28.67
N GLY A 104 -12.30 -14.39 28.46
CA GLY A 104 -12.86 -15.27 27.41
C GLY A 104 -12.30 -15.01 25.99
N SER A 105 -11.32 -14.14 25.84
CA SER A 105 -10.59 -13.98 24.59
C SER A 105 -9.57 -15.13 24.42
N PRO A 106 -9.25 -15.52 23.17
CA PRO A 106 -8.18 -16.50 22.96
C PRO A 106 -6.85 -15.95 23.49
N SER A 107 -6.07 -16.83 24.16
CA SER A 107 -4.74 -16.44 24.61
C SER A 107 -3.80 -16.21 23.43
N ARG A 108 -2.75 -15.39 23.62
CA ARG A 108 -1.67 -15.21 22.64
C ARG A 108 -1.08 -16.56 22.21
N ALA A 109 -0.83 -17.48 23.14
CA ALA A 109 -0.30 -18.80 22.84
C ALA A 109 -1.22 -19.60 21.93
N THR A 110 -2.54 -19.54 22.15
CA THR A 110 -3.54 -20.19 21.29
C THR A 110 -3.54 -19.59 19.88
N LEU A 111 -3.48 -18.27 19.74
CA LEU A 111 -3.45 -17.59 18.45
C LEU A 111 -2.16 -17.92 17.67
N VAL A 112 -1.01 -17.89 18.35
CA VAL A 112 0.28 -18.30 17.78
C VAL A 112 0.23 -19.74 17.31
N GLY A 113 -0.27 -20.68 18.13
CA GLY A 113 -0.39 -22.08 17.72
C GLY A 113 -1.27 -22.29 16.47
N ARG A 114 -2.41 -21.58 16.40
CA ARG A 114 -3.29 -21.63 15.21
C ARG A 114 -2.61 -21.03 13.98
N ARG A 115 -1.90 -19.92 14.12
CA ARG A 115 -1.14 -19.29 13.03
C ARG A 115 -0.08 -20.22 12.49
N ASP A 116 0.72 -20.79 13.38
CA ASP A 116 1.82 -21.68 13.01
C ASP A 116 1.29 -22.97 12.36
N GLN A 117 0.17 -23.51 12.85
CA GLN A 117 -0.51 -24.64 12.22
C GLN A 117 -0.98 -24.32 10.79
N ALA A 118 -1.62 -23.16 10.59
CA ALA A 118 -2.07 -22.73 9.26
C ALA A 118 -0.89 -22.53 8.30
N ALA A 119 0.19 -21.88 8.77
CA ALA A 119 1.40 -21.68 7.98
C ALA A 119 2.07 -23.02 7.61
N HIS A 120 2.17 -23.95 8.55
CA HIS A 120 2.73 -25.29 8.32
C HIS A 120 1.91 -26.09 7.30
N GLN A 121 0.59 -26.12 7.45
CA GLN A 121 -0.29 -26.79 6.48
C GLN A 121 -0.19 -26.19 5.07
N SER A 122 -0.06 -24.86 4.97
CA SER A 122 0.16 -24.20 3.68
C SER A 122 1.49 -24.60 3.06
N ALA A 123 2.56 -24.66 3.86
CA ALA A 123 3.88 -25.08 3.39
C ALA A 123 3.88 -26.54 2.92
N GLU A 124 3.24 -27.43 3.67
CA GLU A 124 3.10 -28.86 3.29
C GLU A 124 2.34 -29.01 1.97
N LEU A 125 1.19 -28.32 1.80
CA LEU A 125 0.44 -28.34 0.55
C LEU A 125 1.29 -27.84 -0.63
N SER A 126 2.06 -26.76 -0.41
CA SER A 126 2.94 -26.22 -1.43
C SER A 126 4.06 -27.18 -1.80
N GLN A 127 4.66 -27.85 -0.82
CA GLN A 127 5.72 -28.83 -1.05
C GLN A 127 5.19 -30.08 -1.77
N GLN A 128 4.06 -30.63 -1.32
CA GLN A 128 3.45 -31.83 -1.92
C GLN A 128 2.96 -31.60 -3.35
N ASN A 129 2.61 -30.37 -3.68
CA ASN A 129 2.05 -30.01 -4.98
C ASN A 129 2.99 -29.10 -5.81
N SER A 130 4.28 -29.02 -5.48
CA SER A 130 5.23 -28.11 -6.14
C SER A 130 5.24 -28.26 -7.66
N ASN A 131 5.28 -29.50 -8.17
CA ASN A 131 5.28 -29.74 -9.61
C ASN A 131 3.97 -29.26 -10.29
N ALA A 132 2.82 -29.39 -9.62
CA ALA A 132 1.55 -28.92 -10.14
C ALA A 132 1.48 -27.39 -10.12
N PHE A 133 2.07 -26.75 -9.12
CA PHE A 133 2.17 -25.30 -9.01
C PHE A 133 3.09 -24.73 -10.09
N ASP A 134 4.26 -25.34 -10.29
CA ASP A 134 5.21 -24.96 -11.35
C ASP A 134 4.58 -25.09 -12.74
N ALA A 135 3.89 -26.21 -12.99
CA ALA A 135 3.19 -26.42 -14.25
C ALA A 135 2.06 -25.40 -14.46
N TYR A 136 1.36 -25.02 -13.40
CA TYR A 136 0.35 -23.95 -13.44
C TYR A 136 0.98 -22.60 -13.78
N TYR A 137 2.05 -22.21 -13.08
CA TYR A 137 2.74 -20.94 -13.34
C TYR A 137 3.29 -20.86 -14.76
N GLN A 138 3.91 -21.91 -15.25
CA GLN A 138 4.40 -21.98 -16.63
C GLN A 138 3.26 -21.79 -17.66
N LYS A 139 2.13 -22.47 -17.46
CA LYS A 139 0.96 -22.34 -18.35
C LYS A 139 0.34 -20.95 -18.25
N ARG A 140 0.20 -20.40 -17.05
CA ARG A 140 -0.33 -19.07 -16.80
C ARG A 140 0.54 -18.01 -17.47
N ASP A 141 1.86 -18.09 -17.29
CA ASP A 141 2.81 -17.12 -17.84
C ASP A 141 2.89 -17.22 -19.37
N ALA A 142 2.79 -18.43 -19.93
CA ALA A 142 2.69 -18.62 -21.38
C ALA A 142 1.39 -18.02 -21.93
N SER A 143 0.26 -18.26 -21.28
CA SER A 143 -1.03 -17.66 -21.63
C SER A 143 -0.98 -16.13 -21.53
N GLN A 144 -0.38 -15.60 -20.46
CA GLN A 144 -0.28 -14.15 -20.25
C GLN A 144 0.61 -13.49 -21.33
N ARG A 145 1.73 -14.11 -21.71
CA ARG A 145 2.58 -13.62 -22.81
C ARG A 145 1.82 -13.62 -24.12
N CYS A 146 1.19 -14.74 -24.48
CA CYS A 146 0.36 -14.82 -25.67
C CYS A 146 -0.71 -13.70 -25.70
N ARG A 147 -1.40 -13.45 -24.59
CA ARG A 147 -2.42 -12.40 -24.48
C ARG A 147 -1.83 -11.01 -24.68
N ASN A 148 -0.69 -10.73 -24.06
CA ASN A 148 -0.01 -9.45 -24.25
C ASN A 148 0.41 -9.23 -25.70
N ASP A 149 0.96 -10.25 -26.35
CA ASP A 149 1.36 -10.19 -27.75
C ASP A 149 0.14 -10.00 -28.67
N ALA A 150 -0.96 -10.71 -28.41
CA ALA A 150 -2.20 -10.55 -29.15
C ALA A 150 -2.83 -9.15 -28.99
N ILE A 151 -2.80 -8.60 -27.77
CA ILE A 151 -3.23 -7.22 -27.50
C ILE A 151 -2.35 -6.21 -28.24
N HIS A 152 -1.03 -6.40 -28.22
CA HIS A 152 -0.09 -5.56 -28.96
C HIS A 152 -0.37 -5.59 -30.45
N ALA A 153 -0.48 -6.79 -31.03
CA ALA A 153 -0.78 -6.95 -32.45
C ALA A 153 -2.14 -6.36 -32.84
N SER A 154 -3.16 -6.45 -31.96
CA SER A 154 -4.47 -5.82 -32.17
C SER A 154 -4.37 -4.29 -32.17
N ARG A 155 -3.60 -3.72 -31.25
CA ARG A 155 -3.35 -2.28 -31.17
C ARG A 155 -2.58 -1.76 -32.38
N GLU A 156 -1.52 -2.43 -32.79
CA GLU A 156 -0.75 -2.05 -33.97
C GLU A 156 -1.61 -2.03 -35.24
N LYS A 157 -2.48 -3.04 -35.43
CA LYS A 157 -3.42 -3.08 -36.58
C LYS A 157 -4.41 -1.91 -36.52
N ARG A 158 -4.91 -1.59 -35.32
CA ARG A 158 -5.84 -0.47 -35.11
C ARG A 158 -5.15 0.87 -35.37
N ASP A 159 -3.95 1.04 -34.86
CA ASP A 159 -3.18 2.27 -35.06
C ASP A 159 -2.83 2.48 -36.53
N ALA A 160 -2.42 1.42 -37.25
CA ALA A 160 -2.19 1.48 -38.66
C ALA A 160 -3.48 1.82 -39.46
N ALA A 161 -4.61 1.23 -39.06
CA ALA A 161 -5.91 1.55 -39.67
C ALA A 161 -6.35 3.00 -39.40
N ASN A 162 -6.10 3.50 -38.20
CA ASN A 162 -6.37 4.89 -37.83
C ASN A 162 -5.45 5.85 -38.58
N ASP A 163 -4.18 5.54 -38.75
CA ASP A 163 -3.23 6.34 -39.51
C ASP A 163 -3.64 6.42 -40.98
N GLN A 164 -4.05 5.30 -41.59
CA GLN A 164 -4.57 5.29 -42.95
C GLN A 164 -5.84 6.14 -43.09
N ARG A 165 -6.79 5.97 -42.16
CA ARG A 165 -8.02 6.77 -42.11
C ARG A 165 -7.71 8.26 -41.94
N ASN A 166 -6.79 8.62 -41.08
CA ASN A 166 -6.38 10.02 -40.89
C ASN A 166 -5.81 10.62 -42.19
N LYS A 167 -5.00 9.87 -42.94
CA LYS A 167 -4.51 10.29 -44.28
C LYS A 167 -5.64 10.49 -45.25
N GLU A 168 -6.61 9.59 -45.28
CA GLU A 168 -7.81 9.70 -46.16
C GLU A 168 -8.67 10.91 -45.78
N LEU A 169 -8.90 11.14 -44.47
CA LEU A 169 -9.63 12.32 -43.97
C LEU A 169 -8.91 13.62 -44.32
N GLN A 170 -7.59 13.67 -44.21
CA GLN A 170 -6.78 14.82 -44.61
C GLN A 170 -6.87 15.07 -46.11
N ALA A 171 -6.72 14.03 -46.94
CA ALA A 171 -6.84 14.15 -48.40
C ALA A 171 -8.24 14.66 -48.79
N LYS A 172 -9.30 14.14 -48.15
CA LYS A 172 -10.66 14.59 -48.37
C LYS A 172 -10.89 16.04 -47.92
N ALA A 173 -10.36 16.45 -46.80
CA ALA A 173 -10.44 17.82 -46.31
C ALA A 173 -9.68 18.82 -47.21
N MET A 174 -8.65 18.36 -47.91
CA MET A 174 -7.92 19.19 -48.89
C MET A 174 -8.70 19.35 -50.21
N SER A 175 -9.39 18.32 -50.64
CA SER A 175 -10.11 18.30 -51.93
C SER A 175 -11.55 18.77 -51.84
N ASP A 176 -12.20 18.69 -50.68
CA ASP A 176 -13.62 19.00 -50.48
C ASP A 176 -13.81 20.13 -49.44
N PRO A 177 -14.12 21.37 -49.86
CA PRO A 177 -14.36 22.50 -48.98
C PRO A 177 -15.51 22.27 -48.00
N ALA A 178 -16.61 21.61 -48.43
CA ALA A 178 -17.77 21.36 -47.59
C ALA A 178 -17.43 20.36 -46.47
N PHE A 179 -16.60 19.38 -46.77
CA PHE A 179 -16.09 18.45 -45.76
C PHE A 179 -15.17 19.14 -44.72
N ARG A 180 -14.35 20.11 -45.17
CA ARG A 180 -13.51 20.91 -44.30
C ARG A 180 -14.35 21.75 -43.33
N GLU A 181 -15.42 22.40 -43.82
CA GLU A 181 -16.33 23.15 -42.96
C GLU A 181 -17.00 22.25 -41.91
N LYS A 182 -17.42 21.05 -42.31
CA LYS A 182 -17.99 20.07 -41.39
C LYS A 182 -17.01 19.68 -40.26
N ILE A 183 -15.75 19.42 -40.62
CA ILE A 183 -14.70 19.10 -39.62
C ILE A 183 -14.50 20.28 -38.65
N MET A 184 -14.42 21.52 -39.16
CA MET A 184 -14.26 22.70 -38.32
C MET A 184 -15.46 22.87 -37.37
N ALA A 185 -16.68 22.66 -37.85
CA ALA A 185 -17.87 22.75 -36.99
C ALA A 185 -17.89 21.70 -35.89
N ILE A 186 -17.49 20.46 -36.17
CA ILE A 186 -17.36 19.40 -35.16
C ILE A 186 -16.29 19.76 -34.16
N THR A 187 -15.12 20.26 -34.59
CA THR A 187 -14.01 20.66 -33.71
C THR A 187 -14.43 21.80 -32.77
N GLN A 188 -15.18 22.78 -33.28
CA GLN A 188 -15.73 23.85 -32.43
C GLN A 188 -16.70 23.31 -31.38
N LYS A 189 -17.62 22.42 -31.78
CA LYS A 189 -18.54 21.77 -30.80
C LYS A 189 -17.80 21.00 -29.76
N MET A 190 -16.74 20.27 -30.13
CA MET A 190 -15.90 19.56 -29.16
C MET A 190 -15.23 20.51 -28.17
N ALA A 191 -14.68 21.63 -28.61
CA ALA A 191 -14.09 22.62 -27.71
C ALA A 191 -15.12 23.17 -26.71
N VAL A 192 -16.34 23.46 -27.14
CA VAL A 192 -17.42 23.93 -26.26
C VAL A 192 -17.87 22.84 -25.29
N ALA A 193 -17.99 21.59 -25.72
CA ALA A 193 -18.34 20.47 -24.84
C ALA A 193 -17.24 20.23 -23.78
N GLN A 194 -15.97 20.36 -24.18
CA GLN A 194 -14.82 20.23 -23.29
C GLN A 194 -14.79 21.33 -22.22
N GLN A 195 -15.09 22.60 -22.59
CA GLN A 195 -15.23 23.69 -21.64
C GLN A 195 -16.36 23.49 -20.61
N LYS A 196 -17.44 22.82 -21.04
CA LYS A 196 -18.57 22.49 -20.17
C LYS A 196 -18.35 21.22 -19.33
N GLY A 197 -17.25 20.50 -19.54
CA GLY A 197 -16.98 19.22 -18.87
C GLY A 197 -17.88 18.07 -19.36
N ASP A 198 -18.55 18.25 -20.51
CA ASP A 198 -19.45 17.24 -21.11
C ASP A 198 -18.62 16.18 -21.86
N THR A 199 -18.12 15.21 -21.11
CA THR A 199 -17.29 14.12 -21.64
C THR A 199 -18.07 13.20 -22.58
N ALA A 200 -19.39 13.05 -22.40
CA ALA A 200 -20.23 12.21 -23.25
C ALA A 200 -20.38 12.83 -24.64
N GLU A 201 -20.62 14.13 -24.72
CA GLU A 201 -20.73 14.85 -25.99
C GLU A 201 -19.39 14.91 -26.72
N VAL A 202 -18.27 15.13 -26.00
CA VAL A 202 -16.91 15.05 -26.57
C VAL A 202 -16.68 13.69 -27.21
N HIS A 203 -17.02 12.61 -26.50
CA HIS A 203 -16.87 11.24 -27.02
C HIS A 203 -17.74 10.98 -28.26
N ARG A 204 -18.99 11.44 -28.26
CA ARG A 204 -19.90 11.33 -29.40
C ARG A 204 -19.36 12.07 -30.63
N LEU A 205 -18.89 13.29 -30.45
CA LEU A 205 -18.31 14.10 -31.53
C LEU A 205 -16.99 13.52 -32.06
N MET A 206 -16.17 12.90 -31.21
CA MET A 206 -14.96 12.15 -31.62
C MET A 206 -15.34 10.95 -32.50
N ILE A 207 -16.39 10.21 -32.16
CA ILE A 207 -16.90 9.10 -32.97
C ILE A 207 -17.39 9.63 -34.33
N GLU A 208 -18.13 10.74 -34.35
CA GLU A 208 -18.61 11.38 -35.57
C GLU A 208 -17.47 11.84 -36.48
N LEU A 209 -16.44 12.47 -35.88
CA LEU A 209 -15.23 12.93 -36.59
C LEU A 209 -14.47 11.77 -37.21
N ASN A 210 -14.33 10.69 -36.49
CA ASN A 210 -13.61 9.50 -36.91
C ASN A 210 -14.43 8.55 -37.80
N GLY A 211 -15.71 8.88 -38.08
CA GLY A 211 -16.56 8.15 -39.05
C GLY A 211 -16.88 6.71 -38.65
N GLY A 212 -16.85 6.35 -37.38
CA GLY A 212 -17.12 4.98 -37.01
C GLY A 212 -17.32 4.71 -35.52
N SER A 213 -17.83 3.54 -35.25
CA SER A 213 -18.07 2.97 -33.94
C SER A 213 -16.81 2.99 -33.06
N PRO A 214 -16.90 3.29 -31.76
CA PRO A 214 -15.80 3.07 -30.88
C PRO A 214 -15.49 1.57 -30.89
N GLU A 215 -14.39 1.16 -31.50
CA GLU A 215 -13.84 -0.15 -31.23
C GLU A 215 -13.47 -0.16 -29.75
N SER A 216 -14.29 -0.85 -28.99
CA SER A 216 -14.26 -0.83 -27.54
C SER A 216 -12.92 -1.40 -27.05
N ALA A 217 -12.46 -0.91 -25.90
CA ALA A 217 -11.34 -1.51 -25.15
C ALA A 217 -11.52 -3.03 -24.93
N ASN A 218 -12.75 -3.53 -25.08
CA ASN A 218 -13.09 -4.94 -25.06
C ASN A 218 -12.64 -5.70 -26.32
N ALA A 219 -12.42 -5.04 -27.48
CA ALA A 219 -11.98 -5.72 -28.70
C ALA A 219 -10.59 -6.34 -28.55
N ASP A 220 -9.68 -5.65 -27.87
CA ASP A 220 -8.32 -6.17 -27.59
C ASP A 220 -8.36 -7.39 -26.68
N SER A 221 -9.20 -7.35 -25.66
CA SER A 221 -9.40 -8.48 -24.73
C SER A 221 -10.04 -9.68 -25.43
N LEU A 222 -11.06 -9.43 -26.25
CA LEU A 222 -11.73 -10.49 -27.03
C LEU A 222 -10.77 -11.10 -28.08
N ALA A 223 -9.94 -10.27 -28.74
CA ALA A 223 -8.92 -10.77 -29.65
C ALA A 223 -7.90 -11.66 -28.95
N ALA A 224 -7.47 -11.26 -27.74
CA ALA A 224 -6.57 -12.04 -26.92
C ALA A 224 -7.18 -13.35 -26.43
N ASP A 225 -8.46 -13.33 -25.98
CA ASP A 225 -9.18 -14.53 -25.58
C ASP A 225 -9.33 -15.54 -26.74
N LYS A 226 -9.62 -15.01 -27.93
CA LYS A 226 -9.74 -15.82 -29.14
C LYS A 226 -8.39 -16.42 -29.58
N ALA A 227 -7.30 -15.69 -29.43
CA ALA A 227 -5.97 -16.13 -29.88
C ALA A 227 -5.31 -17.09 -28.89
N CYS A 228 -5.48 -16.88 -27.59
CA CYS A 228 -4.69 -17.56 -26.55
C CYS A 228 -5.51 -18.43 -25.61
N GLY A 229 -6.81 -18.42 -25.74
CA GLY A 229 -7.72 -19.12 -24.83
C GLY A 229 -7.81 -18.45 -23.45
N SER A 230 -8.52 -19.10 -22.54
CA SER A 230 -8.66 -18.61 -21.16
C SER A 230 -7.42 -18.92 -20.32
N ILE A 231 -7.17 -18.06 -19.33
CA ILE A 231 -6.15 -18.32 -18.31
C ILE A 231 -6.53 -19.61 -17.57
N PRO A 232 -5.59 -20.55 -17.38
CA PRO A 232 -5.88 -21.80 -16.68
C PRO A 232 -6.38 -21.53 -15.25
N PRO A 233 -7.35 -22.31 -14.74
CA PRO A 233 -7.80 -22.16 -13.36
C PRO A 233 -6.69 -22.58 -12.39
N GLN A 234 -6.65 -21.92 -11.24
CA GLN A 234 -5.73 -22.28 -10.16
C GLN A 234 -5.99 -23.74 -9.70
N PRO A 235 -4.93 -24.53 -9.44
CA PRO A 235 -5.07 -25.83 -8.79
C PRO A 235 -5.77 -25.71 -7.43
N ALA A 236 -6.63 -26.65 -7.09
CA ALA A 236 -7.37 -26.64 -5.82
C ALA A 236 -6.45 -26.57 -4.59
N ALA A 237 -5.32 -27.30 -4.63
CA ALA A 237 -4.31 -27.25 -3.58
C ALA A 237 -3.69 -25.84 -3.41
N MET A 238 -3.47 -25.12 -4.50
CA MET A 238 -2.97 -23.73 -4.46
C MET A 238 -3.99 -22.80 -3.83
N VAL A 239 -5.26 -22.90 -4.22
CA VAL A 239 -6.36 -22.12 -3.62
C VAL A 239 -6.46 -22.39 -2.12
N GLN A 240 -6.26 -23.65 -1.70
CA GLN A 240 -6.26 -24.02 -0.29
C GLN A 240 -5.06 -23.47 0.46
N ALA A 241 -3.86 -23.53 -0.12
CA ALA A 241 -2.64 -22.96 0.44
C ALA A 241 -2.78 -21.43 0.62
N ASP A 242 -3.35 -20.73 -0.37
CA ASP A 242 -3.62 -19.29 -0.31
C ASP A 242 -4.60 -18.94 0.82
N LYS A 243 -5.65 -19.75 1.02
CA LYS A 243 -6.59 -19.57 2.14
C LYS A 243 -5.92 -19.75 3.51
N LEU A 244 -5.06 -20.74 3.64
CA LEU A 244 -4.30 -20.99 4.89
C LEU A 244 -3.33 -19.84 5.17
N ASN A 245 -2.65 -19.34 4.15
CA ASN A 245 -1.78 -18.16 4.29
C ASN A 245 -2.58 -16.91 4.69
N ALA A 246 -3.74 -16.69 4.09
CA ALA A 246 -4.62 -15.59 4.47
C ALA A 246 -5.09 -15.74 5.93
N GLN A 247 -5.41 -16.95 6.37
CA GLN A 247 -5.76 -17.23 7.76
C GLN A 247 -4.59 -16.96 8.72
N ALA A 248 -3.37 -17.38 8.37
CA ALA A 248 -2.18 -17.11 9.16
C ALA A 248 -1.91 -15.61 9.30
N ASN A 249 -2.12 -14.84 8.22
CA ASN A 249 -1.98 -13.38 8.23
C ASN A 249 -3.04 -12.70 9.12
N MET A 250 -4.30 -13.15 9.08
CA MET A 250 -5.35 -12.63 9.97
C MET A 250 -5.01 -12.92 11.44
N LEU A 251 -4.54 -14.12 11.75
CA LEU A 251 -4.12 -14.47 13.11
C LEU A 251 -2.92 -13.65 13.57
N SER A 252 -1.98 -13.32 12.68
CA SER A 252 -0.87 -12.43 13.00
C SER A 252 -1.34 -11.03 13.38
N GLU A 253 -2.35 -10.52 12.68
CA GLU A 253 -2.96 -9.23 13.01
C GLU A 253 -3.73 -9.29 14.34
N GLU A 254 -4.46 -10.36 14.62
CA GLU A 254 -5.12 -10.56 15.93
C GLU A 254 -4.10 -10.59 17.08
N ILE A 255 -2.96 -11.26 16.88
CA ILE A 255 -1.87 -11.30 17.85
C ILE A 255 -1.33 -9.89 18.10
N ARG A 256 -1.08 -9.11 17.04
CA ARG A 256 -0.60 -7.74 17.14
C ARG A 256 -1.56 -6.85 17.94
N LEU A 257 -2.86 -6.93 17.64
CA LEU A 257 -3.89 -6.17 18.36
C LEU A 257 -4.00 -6.59 19.83
N LEU A 258 -3.83 -7.88 20.13
CA LEU A 258 -3.81 -8.38 21.49
C LEU A 258 -2.58 -7.86 22.27
N GLU A 259 -1.42 -7.84 21.65
CA GLU A 259 -0.17 -7.31 22.23
C GLU A 259 -0.26 -5.79 22.45
N GLU A 260 -0.85 -5.03 21.54
CA GLU A 260 -1.13 -3.59 21.71
C GLU A 260 -2.07 -3.35 22.89
N LYS A 261 -3.17 -4.10 22.97
CA LYS A 261 -4.12 -4.02 24.07
C LYS A 261 -3.45 -4.37 25.41
N ALA A 262 -2.58 -5.36 25.43
CA ALA A 262 -1.82 -5.72 26.63
C ALA A 262 -0.91 -4.56 27.06
N ALA A 263 -0.16 -3.97 26.11
CA ALA A 263 0.71 -2.83 26.39
C ALA A 263 -0.06 -1.59 26.90
N GLU A 264 -1.21 -1.28 26.31
CA GLU A 264 -2.09 -0.22 26.78
C GLU A 264 -2.58 -0.49 28.22
N THR A 265 -2.95 -1.74 28.49
CA THR A 265 -3.41 -2.17 29.82
C THR A 265 -2.29 -2.07 30.85
N GLU A 266 -1.06 -2.46 30.48
CA GLU A 266 0.13 -2.32 31.33
C GLU A 266 0.32 -0.87 31.80
N VAL A 267 0.33 0.07 30.84
CA VAL A 267 0.49 1.50 31.16
C VAL A 267 -0.65 2.00 32.04
N LYS A 268 -1.90 1.69 31.68
CA LYS A 268 -3.09 2.13 32.40
C LYS A 268 -3.11 1.65 33.85
N GLU A 269 -2.87 0.36 34.08
CA GLU A 269 -2.95 -0.25 35.40
C GLU A 269 -1.72 0.09 36.28
N SER A 270 -0.59 0.45 35.66
CA SER A 270 0.58 0.97 36.40
C SER A 270 0.34 2.37 36.99
N LYS A 271 -0.68 3.11 36.48
CA LYS A 271 -0.96 4.52 36.85
C LYS A 271 0.21 5.48 36.57
N LEU A 272 1.17 5.07 35.78
CA LEU A 272 2.26 5.89 35.26
C LEU A 272 1.91 6.44 33.90
N ASN A 273 2.52 7.56 33.51
CA ASN A 273 2.44 7.95 32.12
C ASN A 273 3.32 7.00 31.27
N GLN A 274 3.05 6.95 29.97
CA GLN A 274 3.68 6.00 29.06
C GLN A 274 5.22 6.08 29.09
N ARG A 275 5.79 7.29 29.14
CA ARG A 275 7.24 7.51 29.19
C ARG A 275 7.84 7.01 30.50
N GLN A 276 7.22 7.35 31.64
CA GLN A 276 7.66 6.89 32.94
C GLN A 276 7.59 5.36 33.03
N TYR A 277 6.54 4.76 32.52
CA TYR A 277 6.37 3.31 32.46
C TYR A 277 7.48 2.66 31.66
N GLN A 278 7.74 3.14 30.43
CA GLN A 278 8.79 2.59 29.57
C GLN A 278 10.18 2.71 30.21
N MET A 279 10.53 3.89 30.71
CA MET A 279 11.83 4.09 31.37
C MET A 279 12.01 3.19 32.61
N ALA A 280 10.96 3.06 33.43
CA ALA A 280 11.02 2.19 34.62
C ALA A 280 11.15 0.71 34.21
N ARG A 281 10.42 0.28 33.21
CA ARG A 281 10.46 -1.08 32.64
C ARG A 281 11.86 -1.40 32.10
N GLU A 282 12.42 -0.53 31.25
CA GLU A 282 13.77 -0.73 30.70
C GLU A 282 14.85 -0.85 31.78
N ARG A 283 14.75 -0.03 32.85
CA ARG A 283 15.66 -0.13 34.01
C ARG A 283 15.49 -1.46 34.75
N ILE A 284 14.26 -1.92 34.95
CA ILE A 284 13.99 -3.23 35.56
C ILE A 284 14.55 -4.37 34.71
N GLU A 285 14.34 -4.32 33.40
CA GLU A 285 14.89 -5.30 32.44
C GLU A 285 16.42 -5.33 32.48
N ALA A 286 17.07 -4.15 32.54
CA ALA A 286 18.53 -4.05 32.69
C ALA A 286 19.04 -4.68 34.00
N TYR A 287 18.32 -4.43 35.10
CA TYR A 287 18.65 -5.06 36.40
C TYR A 287 18.51 -6.58 36.33
N LEU A 288 17.38 -7.11 35.84
CA LEU A 288 17.16 -8.56 35.77
C LEU A 288 18.17 -9.23 34.83
N SER A 289 18.51 -8.58 33.72
CA SER A 289 19.54 -9.04 32.79
C SER A 289 20.91 -9.12 33.49
N ALA A 290 21.31 -8.08 34.24
CA ALA A 290 22.56 -8.09 35.00
C ALA A 290 22.60 -9.25 36.01
N MET A 291 21.49 -9.47 36.72
CA MET A 291 21.40 -10.60 37.69
C MET A 291 21.49 -11.96 36.99
N LYS A 292 20.82 -12.13 35.84
CA LYS A 292 20.87 -13.37 35.04
C LYS A 292 22.28 -13.72 34.59
N TYR A 293 23.05 -12.72 34.16
CA TYR A 293 24.43 -12.91 33.68
C TYR A 293 25.49 -12.73 34.75
N LYS A 294 25.07 -12.63 36.02
CA LYS A 294 25.98 -12.45 37.20
C LYS A 294 26.92 -11.25 37.02
N SER A 295 26.43 -10.20 36.35
CA SER A 295 27.15 -8.94 36.22
C SER A 295 26.65 -7.90 37.21
N GLN A 296 27.47 -6.90 37.48
CA GLN A 296 27.08 -5.83 38.41
C GLN A 296 26.13 -4.86 37.70
N PRO A 297 24.92 -4.60 38.23
CA PRO A 297 24.02 -3.60 37.65
C PRO A 297 24.66 -2.21 37.72
N ARG A 298 24.70 -1.49 36.62
CA ARG A 298 25.26 -0.14 36.52
C ARG A 298 24.15 0.90 36.39
N GLY A 299 24.34 2.08 36.94
CA GLY A 299 23.39 3.18 36.83
C GLY A 299 22.22 3.09 37.83
N PHE A 300 22.36 2.33 38.89
CA PHE A 300 21.38 2.24 39.97
C PHE A 300 21.97 2.78 41.28
N SER A 301 21.15 3.46 42.06
CA SER A 301 21.50 3.84 43.45
C SER A 301 21.42 2.61 44.36
N GLY A 302 22.05 2.67 45.53
CA GLY A 302 21.94 1.61 46.54
C GLY A 302 20.50 1.33 46.96
N ALA A 303 19.70 2.39 47.17
CA ALA A 303 18.29 2.28 47.52
C ALA A 303 17.44 1.60 46.40
N GLU A 304 17.74 1.85 45.14
CA GLU A 304 17.09 1.17 44.02
C GLU A 304 17.46 -0.31 43.94
N LEU A 305 18.74 -0.65 44.22
CA LEU A 305 19.18 -2.04 44.22
C LEU A 305 18.53 -2.83 45.38
N ASP A 306 18.37 -2.22 46.52
CA ASP A 306 17.67 -2.84 47.67
C ASP A 306 16.18 -3.05 47.33
N ALA A 307 15.51 -2.04 46.74
CA ALA A 307 14.12 -2.12 46.35
C ALA A 307 13.88 -3.19 45.27
N LEU A 308 14.74 -3.23 44.25
CA LEU A 308 14.68 -4.23 43.16
C LEU A 308 15.00 -5.63 43.68
N GLY A 309 15.98 -5.75 44.59
CA GLY A 309 16.36 -7.00 45.25
C GLY A 309 15.20 -7.60 46.04
N ALA A 310 14.51 -6.77 46.84
CA ALA A 310 13.36 -7.17 47.62
C ALA A 310 12.18 -7.68 46.79
N ARG A 311 12.01 -7.19 45.56
CA ARG A 311 10.89 -7.51 44.64
C ARG A 311 11.32 -8.40 43.48
N ARG A 312 12.54 -8.92 43.46
CA ARG A 312 13.10 -9.68 42.34
C ARG A 312 12.25 -10.87 41.93
N ALA A 313 11.78 -11.67 42.89
CA ALA A 313 10.97 -12.85 42.59
C ALA A 313 9.63 -12.49 41.93
N ASP A 314 8.99 -11.39 42.35
CA ASP A 314 7.77 -10.90 41.75
C ASP A 314 8.01 -10.41 40.32
N LEU A 315 9.13 -9.69 40.12
CA LEU A 315 9.53 -9.18 38.79
C LEU A 315 9.86 -10.32 37.84
N GLU A 316 10.66 -11.32 38.25
CA GLU A 316 10.99 -12.49 37.42
C GLU A 316 9.74 -13.31 37.01
N LYS A 317 8.68 -13.25 37.83
CA LYS A 317 7.42 -13.93 37.51
C LYS A 317 6.60 -13.22 36.46
N VAL A 318 6.65 -11.89 36.35
CA VAL A 318 5.77 -11.10 35.47
C VAL A 318 6.49 -10.62 34.21
N MET A 319 7.81 -10.55 34.21
CA MET A 319 8.65 -10.22 33.04
C MET A 319 8.93 -11.47 32.20
#